data_73bb8b6b82e8edf2b0f055f9c0bcaa2f
#
_entry.id   73bb8b6b82e8edf2b0f055f9c0bcaa2f
#
_cell.length_a   1.000
_cell.length_b   1.000
_cell.length_c   1.000
_cell.angle_alpha   90.00
_cell.angle_beta   90.00
_cell.angle_gamma   90.00
#
_symmetry.space_group_name_H-M   'P 1'
#
loop_
_entity.id
_entity.type
_entity.pdbx_description
1 polymer ?
#
loop_
_entity_poly.entity_id
_entity_poly.type
_entity_poly.pdbx_seq_one_letter_code
_entity_poly.pdbx_strand_id
1 'polypeptide(L)'
;MKPRKRGQQYEISYRCPGYTKPFYERFPTYEAANLRIAQIEYEKSIGEFLPPKPLPEQVKRTAKKFITVGELMDEYVQVYGLNHWGDSFLSCSRHRIEHYIKPYLGNVAVKDLTTHDLDVFYDSLQDKPAVVLKGHKKTDATVSLSVIEKTHALLRSALSQAVTWEYIKTNPAERVTLPKYRPKTRDVWTPSEAQRALECCTDTVLHTTMLLALGCSMRIGEILGLTWDCVDFSEERIMDGTAHVTINKELKRCQKDSLEALSKRGRSKVIFIFPEWKQTESSTSLVLKSPKTESSVRVVFLPKTVALALRKVKESQDALKLLIGDEYSDFNLVIAHDDGRPYEERQISKMLKNLIEEFDLPPVVFHSLRHCSASLKLQIGGGNIKAVQGDTGHAQSRMVTDLYAHINHGDRIRLAQKMDKDFFQNCTAEKKNAAADEAELAYQLLQNNPDIAKLLIAAMQKN
;
A
#
# COMPACT_ATOMS: atom_id res chain seq x y z
N MET A 1 -59.24 13.05 16.09
CA MET A 1 -58.05 13.14 17.02
C MET A 1 -58.38 14.04 18.19
N LYS A 2 -57.78 13.90 19.40
CA LYS A 2 -57.99 14.82 20.53
C LYS A 2 -56.65 15.22 21.13
N PRO A 3 -56.39 16.52 21.41
CA PRO A 3 -55.17 16.93 22.08
C PRO A 3 -55.09 16.38 23.51
N ARG A 4 -53.91 15.95 23.93
CA ARG A 4 -53.62 15.46 25.30
C ARG A 4 -52.69 16.45 25.99
N LYS A 5 -53.01 16.84 27.22
CA LYS A 5 -52.14 17.74 28.01
C LYS A 5 -50.91 16.99 28.48
N ARG A 6 -49.73 17.54 28.21
CA ARG A 6 -48.39 17.03 28.61
C ARG A 6 -47.60 18.16 29.23
N GLY A 7 -47.68 18.27 30.55
CA GLY A 7 -47.07 19.41 31.26
C GLY A 7 -47.73 20.72 30.89
N GLN A 8 -46.96 21.70 30.38
CA GLN A 8 -47.46 23.01 29.95
C GLN A 8 -47.88 23.05 28.46
N GLN A 9 -47.83 21.92 27.76
CA GLN A 9 -48.12 21.83 26.32
C GLN A 9 -49.22 20.84 26.02
N TYR A 10 -49.80 20.95 24.82
CA TYR A 10 -50.80 20.02 24.29
C TYR A 10 -50.17 19.21 23.14
N GLU A 11 -50.24 17.89 23.24
CA GLU A 11 -49.70 16.93 22.29
C GLU A 11 -50.82 16.30 21.45
N ILE A 12 -50.66 16.29 20.13
CA ILE A 12 -51.51 15.53 19.22
C ILE A 12 -50.72 14.36 18.65
N SER A 13 -51.40 13.26 18.35
CA SER A 13 -50.80 12.11 17.68
C SER A 13 -51.68 11.68 16.51
N TYR A 14 -51.02 11.40 15.38
CA TYR A 14 -51.69 10.92 14.17
C TYR A 14 -50.82 9.93 13.40
N ARG A 15 -51.49 9.09 12.61
CA ARG A 15 -50.84 8.10 11.76
C ARG A 15 -50.87 8.57 10.31
N CYS A 16 -49.73 8.37 9.60
CA CYS A 16 -49.62 8.58 8.18
C CYS A 16 -49.54 7.23 7.45
N PRO A 17 -50.19 7.08 6.30
CA PRO A 17 -50.02 5.88 5.47
C PRO A 17 -48.54 5.65 5.17
N GLY A 18 -48.07 4.41 5.29
CA GLY A 18 -46.69 4.01 5.06
C GLY A 18 -45.76 4.14 6.28
N TYR A 19 -46.19 4.68 7.42
CA TYR A 19 -45.40 4.73 8.66
C TYR A 19 -45.94 3.77 9.72
N THR A 20 -45.03 3.03 10.35
CA THR A 20 -45.39 2.07 11.43
C THR A 20 -45.61 2.75 12.77
N LYS A 21 -45.01 3.90 13.02
CA LYS A 21 -45.13 4.67 14.27
C LYS A 21 -45.95 5.94 14.05
N PRO A 22 -46.79 6.35 15.04
CA PRO A 22 -47.49 7.61 14.98
C PRO A 22 -46.53 8.80 15.06
N PHE A 23 -46.93 9.91 14.46
CA PHE A 23 -46.27 11.22 14.62
C PHE A 23 -46.88 11.94 15.83
N TYR A 24 -46.04 12.74 16.49
CA TYR A 24 -46.41 13.56 17.64
C TYR A 24 -46.00 15.00 17.37
N GLU A 25 -46.94 15.93 17.56
CA GLU A 25 -46.69 17.38 17.51
C GLU A 25 -47.16 18.02 18.82
N ARG A 26 -46.42 19.03 19.31
CA ARG A 26 -46.72 19.73 20.57
C ARG A 26 -47.00 21.18 20.32
N PHE A 27 -48.01 21.70 21.01
CA PHE A 27 -48.48 23.06 20.86
C PHE A 27 -48.61 23.75 22.22
N PRO A 28 -48.39 25.06 22.30
CA PRO A 28 -48.47 25.80 23.57
C PRO A 28 -49.92 25.93 24.11
N THR A 29 -50.94 25.90 23.23
CA THR A 29 -52.32 26.06 23.60
C THR A 29 -53.20 24.94 23.04
N TYR A 30 -54.36 24.74 23.67
CA TYR A 30 -55.33 23.72 23.24
C TYR A 30 -55.95 24.08 21.87
N GLU A 31 -56.21 25.41 21.65
CA GLU A 31 -56.75 25.92 20.40
C GLU A 31 -55.80 25.68 19.23
N ALA A 32 -54.48 25.93 19.43
CA ALA A 32 -53.48 25.68 18.40
C ALA A 32 -53.39 24.18 18.03
N ALA A 33 -53.49 23.31 19.00
CA ALA A 33 -53.54 21.86 18.77
C ALA A 33 -54.75 21.40 17.99
N ASN A 34 -55.96 21.98 18.31
CA ASN A 34 -57.21 21.67 17.57
C ASN A 34 -57.19 22.24 16.15
N LEU A 35 -56.63 23.42 15.94
CA LEU A 35 -56.45 24.01 14.59
C LEU A 35 -55.59 23.09 13.69
N ARG A 36 -54.51 22.57 14.24
CA ARG A 36 -53.67 21.61 13.52
C ARG A 36 -54.38 20.29 13.24
N ILE A 37 -55.22 19.75 14.15
CA ILE A 37 -56.04 18.60 13.90
C ILE A 37 -56.99 18.82 12.74
N ALA A 38 -57.73 19.94 12.75
CA ALA A 38 -58.63 20.29 11.66
C ALA A 38 -57.94 20.43 10.32
N GLN A 39 -56.72 21.02 10.31
CA GLN A 39 -55.90 21.12 9.12
C GLN A 39 -55.51 19.74 8.60
N ILE A 40 -55.03 18.85 9.47
CA ILE A 40 -54.64 17.44 9.10
C ILE A 40 -55.84 16.67 8.56
N GLU A 41 -57.01 16.84 9.15
CA GLU A 41 -58.26 16.15 8.73
C GLU A 41 -58.74 16.70 7.36
N TYR A 42 -58.61 18.00 7.13
CA TYR A 42 -58.88 18.63 5.84
C TYR A 42 -57.90 18.18 4.76
N GLU A 43 -56.57 18.25 5.00
CA GLU A 43 -55.54 17.79 4.06
C GLU A 43 -55.73 16.32 3.70
N LYS A 44 -56.14 15.48 4.65
CA LYS A 44 -56.47 14.05 4.40
C LYS A 44 -57.74 13.88 3.56
N SER A 45 -58.74 14.72 3.74
CA SER A 45 -59.99 14.62 2.99
C SER A 45 -59.83 15.00 1.49
N ILE A 46 -58.92 15.87 1.18
CA ILE A 46 -58.61 16.27 -0.19
C ILE A 46 -57.42 15.49 -0.81
N GLY A 47 -56.81 14.52 -0.07
CA GLY A 47 -55.72 13.71 -0.54
C GLY A 47 -54.35 14.38 -0.62
N GLU A 48 -54.22 15.61 -0.09
CA GLU A 48 -52.98 16.45 -0.13
C GLU A 48 -52.19 16.34 1.18
N PHE A 49 -52.52 15.46 2.10
CA PHE A 49 -51.81 15.35 3.35
C PHE A 49 -50.38 14.81 3.13
N LEU A 50 -49.37 15.68 3.32
CA LEU A 50 -48.00 15.31 3.31
C LEU A 50 -47.46 15.10 4.74
N PRO A 51 -46.81 13.98 5.03
CA PRO A 51 -46.17 13.75 6.32
C PRO A 51 -45.06 14.78 6.59
N PRO A 52 -44.88 15.21 7.86
CA PRO A 52 -43.90 16.27 8.21
C PRO A 52 -42.43 15.90 7.95
N LYS A 53 -42.15 14.64 7.74
CA LYS A 53 -40.88 14.16 7.20
C LYS A 53 -41.22 13.37 5.95
N PRO A 54 -40.61 13.70 4.78
CA PRO A 54 -40.65 12.77 3.66
C PRO A 54 -40.20 11.42 4.20
N LEU A 55 -40.92 10.34 3.84
CA LEU A 55 -40.36 9.00 3.98
C LEU A 55 -38.92 9.11 3.43
N PRO A 56 -37.88 8.73 4.19
CA PRO A 56 -36.59 8.43 3.54
C PRO A 56 -37.00 7.54 2.37
N GLU A 57 -36.64 7.99 1.12
CA GLU A 57 -36.94 7.27 -0.11
C GLU A 57 -36.89 5.80 0.23
N GLN A 58 -38.04 5.15 0.17
CA GLN A 58 -38.13 3.82 0.78
C GLN A 58 -36.95 3.04 0.23
N VAL A 59 -35.99 2.69 1.07
CA VAL A 59 -35.52 1.33 0.99
C VAL A 59 -36.76 0.51 1.00
N LYS A 60 -37.38 0.30 -0.19
CA LYS A 60 -38.41 -0.66 -0.40
C LYS A 60 -37.81 -1.90 0.20
N ARG A 61 -38.26 -2.36 1.37
CA ARG A 61 -38.11 -3.76 1.74
C ARG A 61 -38.91 -4.49 0.66
N THR A 62 -38.28 -4.56 -0.51
CA THR A 62 -38.68 -5.46 -1.58
C THR A 62 -38.77 -6.78 -0.88
N ALA A 63 -39.90 -7.40 -0.93
CA ALA A 63 -40.10 -8.79 -0.58
C ALA A 63 -38.87 -9.51 -1.05
N LYS A 64 -38.07 -10.19 -0.18
CA LYS A 64 -36.71 -10.72 -0.38
C LYS A 64 -36.54 -11.14 -1.82
N LYS A 65 -36.11 -10.22 -2.66
CA LYS A 65 -35.83 -10.51 -4.08
C LYS A 65 -34.62 -11.41 -4.01
N PHE A 66 -34.76 -12.62 -4.55
CA PHE A 66 -33.65 -13.54 -4.57
C PHE A 66 -32.55 -12.89 -5.43
N ILE A 67 -31.59 -12.23 -4.77
CA ILE A 67 -30.48 -11.58 -5.43
C ILE A 67 -29.59 -12.66 -6.05
N THR A 68 -29.18 -12.48 -7.29
CA THR A 68 -28.21 -13.34 -7.96
C THR A 68 -26.80 -12.94 -7.54
N VAL A 69 -25.82 -13.81 -7.79
CA VAL A 69 -24.40 -13.50 -7.54
C VAL A 69 -23.97 -12.29 -8.38
N GLY A 70 -24.42 -12.18 -9.63
CA GLY A 70 -24.12 -11.03 -10.48
C GLY A 70 -24.65 -9.72 -9.91
N GLU A 71 -25.90 -9.68 -9.49
CA GLU A 71 -26.53 -8.52 -8.84
C GLU A 71 -25.83 -8.17 -7.52
N LEU A 72 -25.48 -9.19 -6.70
CA LEU A 72 -24.69 -8.99 -5.48
C LEU A 72 -23.36 -8.34 -5.75
N MET A 73 -22.62 -8.81 -6.77
CA MET A 73 -21.31 -8.26 -7.11
C MET A 73 -21.40 -6.80 -7.58
N ASP A 74 -22.45 -6.45 -8.35
CA ASP A 74 -22.68 -5.07 -8.77
C ASP A 74 -23.01 -4.17 -7.56
N GLU A 75 -23.90 -4.61 -6.70
CA GLU A 75 -24.26 -3.89 -5.48
C GLU A 75 -23.07 -3.75 -4.53
N TYR A 76 -22.27 -4.81 -4.40
CA TYR A 76 -21.04 -4.81 -3.59
C TYR A 76 -20.02 -3.78 -4.08
N VAL A 77 -19.85 -3.64 -5.40
CA VAL A 77 -19.01 -2.59 -5.98
C VAL A 77 -19.57 -1.20 -5.68
N GLN A 78 -20.88 -1.00 -5.86
CA GLN A 78 -21.51 0.32 -5.74
C GLN A 78 -21.61 0.79 -4.28
N VAL A 79 -22.00 -0.08 -3.36
CA VAL A 79 -22.26 0.27 -1.96
C VAL A 79 -21.00 0.17 -1.11
N TYR A 80 -20.23 -0.90 -1.26
CA TYR A 80 -19.01 -1.13 -0.50
C TYR A 80 -17.76 -0.69 -1.24
N GLY A 81 -17.57 -1.15 -2.47
CA GLY A 81 -16.34 -0.97 -3.21
C GLY A 81 -15.98 0.50 -3.44
N LEU A 82 -16.92 1.32 -3.91
CA LEU A 82 -16.69 2.74 -4.15
C LEU A 82 -16.39 3.53 -2.87
N ASN A 83 -16.76 3.01 -1.71
CA ASN A 83 -16.50 3.64 -0.42
C ASN A 83 -15.19 3.18 0.26
N HIS A 84 -14.62 2.01 -0.16
CA HIS A 84 -13.47 1.42 0.54
C HIS A 84 -12.26 1.18 -0.37
N TRP A 85 -12.46 1.02 -1.70
CA TRP A 85 -11.38 0.63 -2.60
C TRP A 85 -10.68 1.83 -3.23
N GLY A 86 -9.41 1.65 -3.56
CA GLY A 86 -8.68 2.57 -4.43
C GLY A 86 -8.86 2.20 -5.90
N ASP A 87 -8.46 3.11 -6.79
CA ASP A 87 -8.60 3.02 -8.26
C ASP A 87 -8.18 1.68 -8.85
N SER A 88 -6.99 1.21 -8.52
CA SER A 88 -6.45 -0.03 -9.07
C SER A 88 -7.17 -1.27 -8.60
N PHE A 89 -7.56 -1.31 -7.31
CA PHE A 89 -8.30 -2.44 -6.77
C PHE A 89 -9.73 -2.47 -7.35
N LEU A 90 -10.35 -1.30 -7.50
CA LEU A 90 -11.66 -1.15 -8.13
C LEU A 90 -11.64 -1.65 -9.58
N SER A 91 -10.67 -1.20 -10.37
CA SER A 91 -10.51 -1.63 -11.76
C SER A 91 -10.26 -3.14 -11.88
N CYS A 92 -9.32 -3.68 -11.09
CA CYS A 92 -9.03 -5.11 -11.08
C CYS A 92 -10.22 -5.96 -10.59
N SER A 93 -10.99 -5.46 -9.62
CA SER A 93 -12.18 -6.15 -9.10
C SER A 93 -13.29 -6.18 -10.14
N ARG A 94 -13.58 -5.05 -10.79
CA ARG A 94 -14.54 -5.00 -11.92
C ARG A 94 -14.16 -5.97 -13.03
N HIS A 95 -12.88 -6.00 -13.44
CA HIS A 95 -12.39 -6.94 -14.43
C HIS A 95 -12.64 -8.40 -14.02
N ARG A 96 -12.36 -8.76 -12.76
CA ARG A 96 -12.61 -10.13 -12.25
C ARG A 96 -14.10 -10.46 -12.21
N ILE A 97 -14.93 -9.52 -11.80
CA ILE A 97 -16.39 -9.69 -11.76
C ILE A 97 -16.91 -9.98 -13.17
N GLU A 98 -16.56 -9.14 -14.14
CA GLU A 98 -17.09 -9.23 -15.51
C GLU A 98 -16.58 -10.46 -16.27
N HIS A 99 -15.33 -10.86 -16.05
CA HIS A 99 -14.71 -11.89 -16.88
C HIS A 99 -14.58 -13.26 -16.20
N TYR A 100 -14.61 -13.32 -14.88
CA TYR A 100 -14.43 -14.58 -14.16
C TYR A 100 -15.59 -14.96 -13.24
N ILE A 101 -16.37 -14.02 -12.70
CA ILE A 101 -17.48 -14.35 -11.78
C ILE A 101 -18.81 -14.39 -12.54
N LYS A 102 -19.23 -13.30 -13.16
CA LYS A 102 -20.52 -13.19 -13.82
C LYS A 102 -20.77 -14.24 -14.91
N PRO A 103 -19.80 -14.59 -15.79
CA PRO A 103 -20.05 -15.57 -16.84
C PRO A 103 -20.40 -16.97 -16.35
N TYR A 104 -19.97 -17.32 -15.13
CA TYR A 104 -20.16 -18.67 -14.58
C TYR A 104 -21.17 -18.73 -13.45
N LEU A 105 -21.17 -17.74 -12.57
CA LEU A 105 -21.99 -17.71 -11.34
C LEU A 105 -23.06 -16.61 -11.38
N GLY A 106 -23.02 -15.70 -12.35
CA GLY A 106 -23.83 -14.48 -12.33
C GLY A 106 -25.33 -14.70 -12.20
N ASN A 107 -25.86 -15.77 -12.77
CA ASN A 107 -27.29 -16.12 -12.75
C ASN A 107 -27.69 -16.99 -11.55
N VAL A 108 -26.73 -17.47 -10.74
CA VAL A 108 -27.01 -18.30 -9.57
C VAL A 108 -27.59 -17.42 -8.45
N ALA A 109 -28.69 -17.84 -7.86
CA ALA A 109 -29.22 -17.13 -6.70
C ALA A 109 -28.27 -17.30 -5.51
N VAL A 110 -27.92 -16.19 -4.82
CA VAL A 110 -26.95 -16.21 -3.71
C VAL A 110 -27.34 -17.18 -2.60
N LYS A 111 -28.65 -17.34 -2.34
CA LYS A 111 -29.16 -18.26 -1.33
C LYS A 111 -28.93 -19.74 -1.67
N ASP A 112 -28.85 -20.06 -2.95
CA ASP A 112 -28.74 -21.45 -3.44
C ASP A 112 -27.28 -21.84 -3.72
N LEU A 113 -26.35 -20.87 -3.66
CA LEU A 113 -24.92 -21.08 -3.87
C LEU A 113 -24.31 -21.88 -2.72
N THR A 114 -23.73 -23.04 -3.04
CA THR A 114 -23.09 -23.94 -2.07
C THR A 114 -21.56 -23.86 -2.12
N THR A 115 -20.90 -24.38 -1.09
CA THR A 115 -19.44 -24.53 -1.09
C THR A 115 -18.98 -25.45 -2.22
N HIS A 116 -19.72 -26.52 -2.51
CA HIS A 116 -19.41 -27.44 -3.60
C HIS A 116 -19.46 -26.75 -4.98
N ASP A 117 -20.45 -25.90 -5.22
CA ASP A 117 -20.52 -25.13 -6.49
C ASP A 117 -19.30 -24.24 -6.67
N LEU A 118 -18.78 -23.67 -5.58
CA LEU A 118 -17.58 -22.85 -5.59
C LEU A 118 -16.31 -23.69 -5.82
N ASP A 119 -16.19 -24.88 -5.22
CA ASP A 119 -15.09 -25.80 -5.47
C ASP A 119 -15.03 -26.19 -6.96
N VAL A 120 -16.19 -26.61 -7.54
CA VAL A 120 -16.30 -26.93 -8.97
C VAL A 120 -15.99 -25.73 -9.86
N PHE A 121 -16.47 -24.54 -9.48
CA PHE A 121 -16.17 -23.31 -10.20
C PHE A 121 -14.68 -23.01 -10.28
N TYR A 122 -13.96 -23.04 -9.15
CA TYR A 122 -12.52 -22.75 -9.15
C TYR A 122 -11.69 -23.82 -9.85
N ASP A 123 -12.10 -25.07 -9.78
CA ASP A 123 -11.48 -26.15 -10.53
C ASP A 123 -11.64 -25.91 -12.04
N SER A 124 -12.86 -25.63 -12.48
CA SER A 124 -13.16 -25.33 -13.88
C SER A 124 -12.41 -24.12 -14.44
N LEU A 125 -12.07 -23.13 -13.63
CA LEU A 125 -11.32 -21.95 -14.07
C LEU A 125 -9.89 -22.24 -14.48
N GLN A 126 -9.28 -23.33 -13.99
CA GLN A 126 -7.89 -23.69 -14.33
C GLN A 126 -7.72 -24.01 -15.81
N ASP A 127 -8.77 -24.56 -16.44
CA ASP A 127 -8.79 -24.96 -17.85
C ASP A 127 -9.27 -23.83 -18.78
N LYS A 128 -9.73 -22.71 -18.23
CA LYS A 128 -10.23 -21.60 -19.06
C LYS A 128 -9.08 -20.72 -19.55
N PRO A 129 -9.19 -20.18 -20.77
CA PRO A 129 -8.20 -19.23 -21.26
C PRO A 129 -8.20 -17.96 -20.39
N ALA A 130 -7.00 -17.45 -20.13
CA ALA A 130 -6.84 -16.20 -19.42
C ALA A 130 -7.40 -15.04 -20.26
N VAL A 131 -8.23 -14.19 -19.66
CA VAL A 131 -8.76 -13.01 -20.34
C VAL A 131 -7.67 -11.96 -20.48
N VAL A 132 -7.32 -11.64 -21.70
CA VAL A 132 -6.28 -10.67 -22.03
C VAL A 132 -6.90 -9.27 -22.10
N LEU A 133 -6.30 -8.34 -21.36
CA LEU A 133 -6.71 -6.93 -21.41
C LEU A 133 -6.52 -6.35 -22.83
N LYS A 134 -7.43 -5.45 -23.21
CA LYS A 134 -7.36 -4.76 -24.51
C LYS A 134 -5.98 -4.10 -24.69
N GLY A 135 -5.30 -4.38 -25.78
CA GLY A 135 -3.95 -3.87 -26.08
C GLY A 135 -2.78 -4.74 -25.61
N HIS A 136 -3.03 -5.89 -24.99
CA HIS A 136 -2.01 -6.90 -24.69
C HIS A 136 -1.99 -8.01 -25.75
N LYS A 137 -0.82 -8.65 -25.94
CA LYS A 137 -0.71 -9.81 -26.83
C LYS A 137 -1.56 -10.96 -26.28
N LYS A 138 -2.35 -11.59 -27.12
CA LYS A 138 -3.05 -12.84 -26.77
C LYS A 138 -2.01 -13.89 -26.40
N THR A 139 -2.27 -14.61 -25.34
CA THR A 139 -1.49 -15.76 -24.90
C THR A 139 -2.42 -16.96 -24.81
N ASP A 140 -1.92 -18.14 -25.12
CA ASP A 140 -2.66 -19.40 -24.95
C ASP A 140 -2.65 -19.88 -23.47
N ALA A 141 -2.25 -19.01 -22.55
CA ALA A 141 -2.18 -19.33 -21.14
C ALA A 141 -3.58 -19.46 -20.54
N THR A 142 -3.75 -20.45 -19.67
CA THR A 142 -4.94 -20.61 -18.83
C THR A 142 -4.94 -19.65 -17.65
N VAL A 143 -6.07 -19.56 -16.94
CA VAL A 143 -6.22 -18.73 -15.75
C VAL A 143 -5.23 -19.17 -14.68
N SER A 144 -4.34 -18.28 -14.26
CA SER A 144 -3.34 -18.61 -13.25
C SER A 144 -3.96 -18.81 -11.86
N LEU A 145 -3.38 -19.68 -11.05
CA LEU A 145 -3.81 -19.93 -9.67
C LEU A 145 -3.86 -18.65 -8.83
N SER A 146 -2.96 -17.70 -9.08
CA SER A 146 -2.98 -16.38 -8.43
C SER A 146 -4.23 -15.55 -8.79
N VAL A 147 -4.75 -15.68 -10.02
CA VAL A 147 -6.02 -15.03 -10.42
C VAL A 147 -7.19 -15.71 -9.72
N ILE A 148 -7.19 -17.04 -9.64
CA ILE A 148 -8.22 -17.81 -8.93
C ILE A 148 -8.27 -17.42 -7.45
N GLU A 149 -7.12 -17.37 -6.76
CA GLU A 149 -7.01 -16.96 -5.36
C GLU A 149 -7.58 -15.54 -5.13
N LYS A 150 -7.23 -14.58 -6.00
CA LYS A 150 -7.74 -13.21 -5.91
C LYS A 150 -9.23 -13.11 -6.26
N THR A 151 -9.75 -13.97 -7.16
CA THR A 151 -11.17 -14.04 -7.49
C THR A 151 -11.94 -14.62 -6.31
N HIS A 152 -11.41 -15.69 -5.67
CA HIS A 152 -11.97 -16.22 -4.44
C HIS A 152 -12.01 -15.18 -3.31
N ALA A 153 -10.90 -14.48 -3.06
CA ALA A 153 -10.84 -13.46 -2.02
C ALA A 153 -11.89 -12.35 -2.23
N LEU A 154 -12.10 -11.92 -3.48
CA LEU A 154 -13.11 -10.94 -3.83
C LEU A 154 -14.53 -11.49 -3.60
N LEU A 155 -14.84 -12.68 -4.08
CA LEU A 155 -16.15 -13.31 -3.96
C LEU A 155 -16.46 -13.64 -2.49
N ARG A 156 -15.49 -14.18 -1.74
CA ARG A 156 -15.62 -14.43 -0.30
C ARG A 156 -15.96 -13.15 0.46
N SER A 157 -15.29 -12.04 0.13
CA SER A 157 -15.56 -10.75 0.76
C SER A 157 -16.95 -10.21 0.44
N ALA A 158 -17.43 -10.36 -0.81
CA ALA A 158 -18.77 -9.98 -1.22
C ALA A 158 -19.84 -10.84 -0.53
N LEU A 159 -19.60 -12.16 -0.42
CA LEU A 159 -20.50 -13.07 0.28
C LEU A 159 -20.54 -12.83 1.79
N SER A 160 -19.42 -12.44 2.41
CA SER A 160 -19.42 -11.99 3.81
C SER A 160 -20.24 -10.71 4.00
N GLN A 161 -20.18 -9.80 3.02
CA GLN A 161 -21.02 -8.61 3.02
C GLN A 161 -22.51 -8.97 2.80
N ALA A 162 -22.81 -9.99 2.00
CA ALA A 162 -24.18 -10.50 1.82
C ALA A 162 -24.75 -11.10 3.12
N VAL A 163 -23.89 -11.69 3.98
CA VAL A 163 -24.30 -12.10 5.35
C VAL A 163 -24.62 -10.87 6.19
N THR A 164 -23.79 -9.84 6.15
CA THR A 164 -24.00 -8.56 6.85
C THR A 164 -25.28 -7.85 6.37
N TRP A 165 -25.60 -7.94 5.08
CA TRP A 165 -26.83 -7.39 4.49
C TRP A 165 -28.05 -8.31 4.66
N GLU A 166 -27.91 -9.43 5.36
CA GLU A 166 -28.96 -10.41 5.64
C GLU A 166 -29.55 -11.09 4.38
N TYR A 167 -28.81 -11.15 3.27
CA TYR A 167 -29.22 -11.89 2.07
C TYR A 167 -29.07 -13.41 2.26
N ILE A 168 -28.03 -13.83 2.97
CA ILE A 168 -27.75 -15.23 3.35
C ILE A 168 -27.36 -15.31 4.83
N LYS A 169 -27.51 -16.51 5.41
CA LYS A 169 -27.18 -16.75 6.82
C LYS A 169 -25.68 -17.03 7.05
N THR A 170 -25.06 -17.72 6.13
CA THR A 170 -23.66 -18.17 6.21
C THR A 170 -22.96 -17.94 4.87
N ASN A 171 -21.67 -17.70 4.89
CA ASN A 171 -20.88 -17.51 3.69
C ASN A 171 -20.38 -18.87 3.16
N PRO A 172 -20.85 -19.34 1.98
CA PRO A 172 -20.42 -20.62 1.42
C PRO A 172 -18.93 -20.63 0.99
N ALA A 173 -18.30 -19.46 0.82
CA ALA A 173 -16.90 -19.36 0.42
C ALA A 173 -15.91 -19.52 1.59
N GLU A 174 -16.34 -19.66 2.84
CA GLU A 174 -15.43 -19.79 3.99
C GLU A 174 -14.66 -21.11 4.01
N ARG A 175 -15.31 -22.19 3.54
CA ARG A 175 -14.75 -23.56 3.61
C ARG A 175 -14.31 -24.12 2.27
N VAL A 176 -14.17 -23.25 1.26
CA VAL A 176 -13.72 -23.63 -0.08
C VAL A 176 -12.27 -24.12 -0.05
N THR A 177 -12.01 -25.18 -0.77
CA THR A 177 -10.65 -25.74 -0.95
C THR A 177 -10.06 -25.22 -2.26
N LEU A 178 -9.16 -24.25 -2.15
CA LEU A 178 -8.46 -23.73 -3.33
C LEU A 178 -7.29 -24.62 -3.77
N PRO A 179 -6.97 -24.67 -5.07
CA PRO A 179 -5.73 -25.25 -5.55
C PRO A 179 -4.52 -24.62 -4.87
N LYS A 180 -3.54 -25.44 -4.45
CA LYS A 180 -2.36 -24.94 -3.75
C LYS A 180 -1.52 -24.06 -4.67
N TYR A 181 -1.45 -22.78 -4.37
CA TYR A 181 -0.59 -21.81 -5.05
C TYR A 181 0.69 -21.58 -4.23
N ARG A 182 1.84 -21.79 -4.88
CA ARG A 182 3.13 -21.35 -4.32
C ARG A 182 3.62 -20.18 -5.18
N PRO A 183 3.70 -18.97 -4.64
CA PRO A 183 4.27 -17.84 -5.37
C PRO A 183 5.70 -18.19 -5.78
N LYS A 184 6.06 -17.97 -7.04
CA LYS A 184 7.46 -18.05 -7.46
C LYS A 184 8.23 -16.96 -6.72
N THR A 185 9.31 -17.35 -6.03
CA THR A 185 10.29 -16.38 -5.52
C THR A 185 10.85 -15.61 -6.70
N ARG A 186 10.88 -14.30 -6.59
CA ARG A 186 11.48 -13.46 -7.63
C ARG A 186 12.97 -13.38 -7.38
N ASP A 187 13.73 -13.48 -8.45
CA ASP A 187 15.16 -13.29 -8.39
C ASP A 187 15.48 -11.83 -8.00
N VAL A 188 16.49 -11.66 -7.18
CA VAL A 188 16.96 -10.38 -6.67
C VAL A 188 18.47 -10.35 -6.90
N TRP A 189 18.97 -9.26 -7.46
CA TRP A 189 20.41 -9.11 -7.65
C TRP A 189 21.17 -9.11 -6.32
N THR A 190 22.32 -9.76 -6.35
CA THR A 190 23.35 -9.58 -5.33
C THR A 190 23.92 -8.15 -5.38
N PRO A 191 24.57 -7.67 -4.33
CA PRO A 191 25.23 -6.35 -4.35
C PRO A 191 26.20 -6.15 -5.53
N SER A 192 26.96 -7.19 -5.88
CA SER A 192 27.93 -7.15 -7.01
C SER A 192 27.25 -7.07 -8.37
N GLU A 193 26.15 -7.79 -8.56
CA GLU A 193 25.33 -7.72 -9.79
C GLU A 193 24.67 -6.34 -9.94
N ALA A 194 24.16 -5.77 -8.84
CA ALA A 194 23.60 -4.42 -8.84
C ALA A 194 24.67 -3.35 -9.17
N GLN A 195 25.89 -3.49 -8.62
CA GLN A 195 27.00 -2.59 -8.96
C GLN A 195 27.37 -2.71 -10.43
N ARG A 196 27.55 -3.95 -10.95
CA ARG A 196 27.84 -4.17 -12.38
C ARG A 196 26.77 -3.55 -13.28
N ALA A 197 25.47 -3.70 -12.92
CA ALA A 197 24.39 -3.11 -13.68
C ALA A 197 24.45 -1.58 -13.71
N LEU A 198 24.82 -0.92 -12.61
CA LEU A 198 25.02 0.52 -12.55
C LEU A 198 26.24 0.96 -13.40
N GLU A 199 27.36 0.21 -13.35
CA GLU A 199 28.56 0.49 -14.12
C GLU A 199 28.34 0.35 -15.63
N CYS A 200 27.57 -0.65 -16.07
CA CYS A 200 27.26 -0.89 -17.47
C CYS A 200 26.20 0.08 -18.03
N CYS A 201 25.37 0.70 -17.16
CA CYS A 201 24.27 1.54 -17.60
C CYS A 201 24.74 2.92 -18.05
N THR A 202 24.75 3.16 -19.36
CA THR A 202 25.11 4.46 -19.97
C THR A 202 23.93 5.42 -20.11
N ASP A 203 22.68 4.91 -20.05
CA ASP A 203 21.49 5.72 -20.14
C ASP A 203 21.24 6.46 -18.83
N THR A 204 21.26 7.79 -18.87
CA THR A 204 21.14 8.66 -17.68
C THR A 204 19.82 8.49 -16.95
N VAL A 205 18.71 8.29 -17.68
CA VAL A 205 17.37 8.13 -17.10
C VAL A 205 17.28 6.81 -16.36
N LEU A 206 17.65 5.70 -17.00
CA LEU A 206 17.65 4.38 -16.37
C LEU A 206 18.61 4.34 -15.18
N HIS A 207 19.84 4.87 -15.35
CA HIS A 207 20.85 4.91 -14.30
C HIS A 207 20.34 5.67 -13.05
N THR A 208 19.79 6.87 -13.24
CA THR A 208 19.23 7.66 -12.14
C THR A 208 18.05 6.94 -11.48
N THR A 209 17.19 6.32 -12.28
CA THR A 209 16.04 5.54 -11.78
C THR A 209 16.52 4.33 -10.96
N MET A 210 17.57 3.64 -11.40
CA MET A 210 18.19 2.54 -10.64
C MET A 210 18.85 3.03 -9.35
N LEU A 211 19.54 4.16 -9.37
CA LEU A 211 20.14 4.78 -8.17
C LEU A 211 19.07 5.10 -7.11
N LEU A 212 17.93 5.66 -7.51
CA LEU A 212 16.81 5.93 -6.58
C LEU A 212 16.16 4.64 -6.04
N ALA A 213 16.05 3.59 -6.88
CA ALA A 213 15.51 2.31 -6.44
C ALA A 213 16.44 1.59 -5.46
N LEU A 214 17.75 1.54 -5.77
CA LEU A 214 18.77 0.84 -4.98
C LEU A 214 19.20 1.65 -3.75
N GLY A 215 19.42 2.96 -3.88
CA GLY A 215 19.88 3.82 -2.78
C GLY A 215 18.77 4.21 -1.82
N CYS A 216 17.56 4.52 -2.34
CA CYS A 216 16.46 5.08 -1.57
C CYS A 216 15.28 4.10 -1.37
N SER A 217 15.38 2.87 -1.86
CA SER A 217 14.32 1.85 -1.78
C SER A 217 12.95 2.33 -2.32
N MET A 218 12.93 3.23 -3.30
CA MET A 218 11.71 3.79 -3.87
C MET A 218 11.01 2.79 -4.81
N ARG A 219 9.68 2.88 -4.87
CA ARG A 219 8.87 2.17 -5.88
C ARG A 219 8.96 2.90 -7.21
N ILE A 220 8.81 2.19 -8.34
CA ILE A 220 8.88 2.81 -9.66
C ILE A 220 7.89 3.98 -9.81
N GLY A 221 6.65 3.83 -9.36
CA GLY A 221 5.66 4.92 -9.40
C GLY A 221 6.03 6.12 -8.53
N GLU A 222 6.71 5.92 -7.40
CA GLU A 222 7.23 6.98 -6.53
C GLU A 222 8.39 7.72 -7.22
N ILE A 223 9.28 6.99 -7.91
CA ILE A 223 10.41 7.56 -8.67
C ILE A 223 9.90 8.41 -9.82
N LEU A 224 8.98 7.87 -10.62
CA LEU A 224 8.41 8.57 -11.78
C LEU A 224 7.51 9.74 -11.39
N GLY A 225 6.93 9.70 -10.19
CA GLY A 225 6.12 10.78 -9.63
C GLY A 225 6.90 11.76 -8.75
N LEU A 226 8.23 11.59 -8.63
CA LEU A 226 9.09 12.50 -7.87
C LEU A 226 9.23 13.82 -8.61
N THR A 227 8.96 14.92 -7.92
CA THR A 227 9.07 16.27 -8.44
C THR A 227 10.18 17.02 -7.72
N TRP A 228 10.80 18.01 -8.35
CA TRP A 228 11.96 18.74 -7.81
C TRP A 228 11.65 19.48 -6.51
N ASP A 229 10.42 19.90 -6.28
CA ASP A 229 9.97 20.48 -4.99
C ASP A 229 10.04 19.49 -3.81
N CYS A 230 10.19 18.21 -4.10
CA CYS A 230 10.32 17.15 -3.11
C CYS A 230 11.76 16.68 -2.88
N VAL A 231 12.75 17.32 -3.51
CA VAL A 231 14.17 16.95 -3.42
C VAL A 231 14.96 18.09 -2.79
N ASP A 232 15.58 17.81 -1.65
CA ASP A 232 16.49 18.75 -0.98
C ASP A 232 17.94 18.23 -1.09
N PHE A 233 18.71 18.81 -2.01
CA PHE A 233 20.09 18.50 -2.28
C PHE A 233 20.97 19.76 -2.34
N SER A 234 20.68 20.76 -1.50
CA SER A 234 21.56 21.92 -1.35
C SER A 234 22.99 21.49 -1.04
N GLU A 235 23.97 22.33 -1.40
CA GLU A 235 25.40 22.01 -1.19
C GLU A 235 25.67 21.67 0.29
N GLU A 236 25.13 22.46 1.21
CA GLU A 236 25.22 22.24 2.64
C GLU A 236 24.69 20.85 3.02
N ARG A 237 23.49 20.49 2.57
CA ARG A 237 22.90 19.18 2.86
C ARG A 237 23.66 18.00 2.26
N ILE A 238 24.24 18.18 1.07
CA ILE A 238 25.10 17.15 0.48
C ILE A 238 26.36 16.96 1.32
N MET A 239 26.96 18.07 1.79
CA MET A 239 28.18 18.01 2.62
C MET A 239 27.91 17.38 3.98
N ASP A 240 26.79 17.70 4.60
CA ASP A 240 26.39 17.17 5.91
C ASP A 240 25.77 15.76 5.85
N GLY A 241 25.57 15.22 4.64
CA GLY A 241 24.89 13.91 4.46
C GLY A 241 23.42 13.91 4.83
N THR A 242 22.76 15.08 4.83
CA THR A 242 21.34 15.25 5.17
C THR A 242 20.45 15.54 3.95
N ALA A 243 21.03 15.49 2.74
CA ALA A 243 20.25 15.56 1.51
C ALA A 243 19.16 14.48 1.49
N HIS A 244 17.95 14.82 1.06
CA HIS A 244 16.83 13.90 1.16
C HIS A 244 15.76 14.09 0.08
N VAL A 245 14.91 13.12 -0.07
CA VAL A 245 13.67 13.20 -0.86
C VAL A 245 12.45 12.99 0.02
N THR A 246 11.41 13.77 -0.22
CA THR A 246 10.09 13.59 0.40
C THR A 246 9.19 12.84 -0.58
N ILE A 247 8.85 11.60 -0.24
CA ILE A 247 7.99 10.75 -1.06
C ILE A 247 6.54 10.97 -0.64
N ASN A 248 5.79 11.72 -1.43
CA ASN A 248 4.39 12.07 -1.17
C ASN A 248 3.50 11.98 -2.42
N LYS A 249 4.07 11.55 -3.55
CA LYS A 249 3.40 11.43 -4.84
C LYS A 249 3.77 10.11 -5.52
N GLU A 250 2.90 9.59 -6.36
CA GLU A 250 3.19 8.48 -7.28
C GLU A 250 2.59 8.77 -8.66
N LEU A 251 3.31 8.44 -9.71
CA LEU A 251 2.84 8.47 -11.09
C LEU A 251 2.28 7.10 -11.46
N LYS A 252 1.07 7.09 -12.03
CA LYS A 252 0.42 5.84 -12.39
C LYS A 252 -0.57 6.01 -13.54
N ARG A 253 -0.69 4.97 -14.37
CA ARG A 253 -1.75 4.88 -15.36
C ARG A 253 -2.97 4.20 -14.75
N CYS A 254 -4.12 4.89 -14.80
CA CYS A 254 -5.37 4.46 -14.17
C CYS A 254 -6.51 4.43 -15.19
N GLN A 255 -7.50 3.55 -14.99
CA GLN A 255 -8.71 3.49 -15.80
C GLN A 255 -9.57 4.74 -15.58
N LYS A 256 -10.01 5.40 -16.66
CA LYS A 256 -10.79 6.64 -16.61
C LYS A 256 -12.11 6.47 -15.87
N ASP A 257 -12.82 5.36 -16.11
CA ASP A 257 -14.09 5.04 -15.45
C ASP A 257 -13.95 4.87 -13.92
N SER A 258 -12.82 4.29 -13.47
CA SER A 258 -12.54 4.13 -12.05
C SER A 258 -12.18 5.44 -11.39
N LEU A 259 -11.41 6.31 -12.08
CA LEU A 259 -11.09 7.66 -11.61
C LEU A 259 -12.35 8.51 -11.47
N GLU A 260 -13.23 8.49 -12.48
CA GLU A 260 -14.49 9.22 -12.48
C GLU A 260 -15.43 8.74 -11.36
N ALA A 261 -15.58 7.41 -11.20
CA ALA A 261 -16.43 6.84 -10.16
C ALA A 261 -15.98 7.24 -8.75
N LEU A 262 -14.65 7.26 -8.50
CA LEU A 262 -14.10 7.69 -7.21
C LEU A 262 -14.18 9.20 -7.02
N SER A 263 -14.01 9.97 -8.09
CA SER A 263 -14.14 11.44 -8.06
C SER A 263 -15.57 11.85 -7.68
N LYS A 264 -16.60 11.23 -8.28
CA LYS A 264 -18.02 11.45 -7.93
C LYS A 264 -18.33 11.18 -6.44
N ARG A 265 -17.51 10.34 -5.78
CA ARG A 265 -17.63 10.05 -4.34
C ARG A 265 -16.73 10.90 -3.46
N GLY A 266 -16.01 11.89 -4.03
CA GLY A 266 -15.04 12.72 -3.29
C GLY A 266 -13.83 11.92 -2.79
N ARG A 267 -13.53 10.76 -3.39
CA ARG A 267 -12.46 9.84 -2.95
C ARG A 267 -11.27 9.76 -3.92
N SER A 268 -11.24 10.64 -4.89
CA SER A 268 -10.10 10.75 -5.80
C SER A 268 -8.87 11.25 -5.04
N LYS A 269 -7.75 10.55 -5.23
CA LYS A 269 -6.43 10.96 -4.73
C LYS A 269 -5.57 11.58 -5.83
N VAL A 270 -6.17 11.90 -6.96
CA VAL A 270 -5.50 12.50 -8.12
C VAL A 270 -5.14 13.94 -7.80
N ILE A 271 -3.86 14.27 -8.00
CA ILE A 271 -3.31 15.64 -7.88
C ILE A 271 -3.35 16.29 -9.27
N PHE A 272 -2.94 15.56 -10.31
CA PHE A 272 -2.85 16.06 -11.67
C PHE A 272 -3.09 14.93 -12.68
N ILE A 273 -3.78 15.23 -13.78
CA ILE A 273 -3.98 14.33 -14.92
C ILE A 273 -3.14 14.86 -16.07
N PHE A 274 -2.19 14.04 -16.54
CA PHE A 274 -1.33 14.44 -17.67
C PHE A 274 -2.10 14.46 -18.97
N PRO A 275 -1.75 15.35 -19.89
CA PRO A 275 -2.32 15.40 -21.24
C PRO A 275 -2.14 14.08 -21.99
N GLU A 276 -3.01 13.79 -22.93
CA GLU A 276 -2.85 12.67 -23.86
C GLU A 276 -2.10 13.14 -25.11
N TRP A 277 -0.87 12.67 -25.27
CA TRP A 277 -0.04 13.02 -26.45
C TRP A 277 -0.33 12.13 -27.68
N LYS A 278 -1.14 11.08 -27.52
CA LYS A 278 -1.58 10.23 -28.61
C LYS A 278 -2.96 10.63 -29.09
N GLN A 279 -3.16 10.68 -30.41
CA GLN A 279 -4.48 11.01 -31.01
C GLN A 279 -5.54 9.91 -30.83
N THR A 280 -5.18 8.72 -30.34
CA THR A 280 -6.12 7.62 -30.11
C THR A 280 -6.70 7.71 -28.71
N GLU A 281 -8.03 7.66 -28.63
CA GLU A 281 -8.72 7.57 -27.34
C GLU A 281 -8.22 6.37 -26.53
N SER A 282 -7.73 6.67 -25.34
CA SER A 282 -7.31 5.67 -24.36
C SER A 282 -8.37 5.52 -23.26
N SER A 283 -8.66 4.28 -22.87
CA SER A 283 -9.49 4.01 -21.69
C SER A 283 -8.79 4.35 -20.36
N THR A 284 -7.51 4.74 -20.43
CA THR A 284 -6.67 5.03 -19.26
C THR A 284 -6.07 6.43 -19.34
N SER A 285 -5.86 7.08 -18.22
CA SER A 285 -5.12 8.32 -18.11
C SER A 285 -3.88 8.14 -17.22
N LEU A 286 -2.80 8.86 -17.55
CA LEU A 286 -1.63 8.96 -16.71
C LEU A 286 -1.90 10.03 -15.66
N VAL A 287 -1.72 9.69 -14.40
CA VAL A 287 -2.04 10.59 -13.28
C VAL A 287 -0.90 10.66 -12.28
N LEU A 288 -0.71 11.85 -11.73
CA LEU A 288 0.05 12.08 -10.51
C LEU A 288 -0.95 12.05 -9.35
N LYS A 289 -0.68 11.26 -8.33
CA LYS A 289 -1.62 11.10 -7.21
C LYS A 289 -0.89 10.92 -5.87
N SER A 290 -1.60 11.18 -4.78
CA SER A 290 -1.09 10.89 -3.44
C SER A 290 -1.00 9.39 -3.20
N PRO A 291 -0.05 8.91 -2.37
CA PRO A 291 0.07 7.51 -1.99
C PRO A 291 -1.22 6.96 -1.36
N LYS A 292 -1.35 5.62 -1.39
CA LYS A 292 -2.54 4.93 -0.88
C LYS A 292 -2.72 5.12 0.64
N THR A 293 -1.62 5.12 1.40
CA THR A 293 -1.61 5.19 2.87
C THR A 293 -0.72 6.34 3.34
N GLU A 294 -1.03 6.91 4.49
CA GLU A 294 -0.21 7.94 5.14
C GLU A 294 1.20 7.43 5.46
N SER A 295 1.33 6.16 5.84
CA SER A 295 2.63 5.51 6.09
C SER A 295 3.53 5.41 4.84
N SER A 296 2.98 5.63 3.64
CA SER A 296 3.77 5.70 2.41
C SER A 296 4.42 7.08 2.21
N VAL A 297 3.89 8.13 2.87
CA VAL A 297 4.51 9.46 2.89
C VAL A 297 5.70 9.39 3.86
N ARG A 298 6.88 9.68 3.35
CA ARG A 298 8.11 9.54 4.14
C ARG A 298 9.24 10.39 3.57
N VAL A 299 10.20 10.71 4.41
CA VAL A 299 11.49 11.29 4.03
C VAL A 299 12.51 10.16 3.95
N VAL A 300 13.29 10.14 2.87
CA VAL A 300 14.40 9.20 2.69
C VAL A 300 15.67 10.01 2.42
N PHE A 301 16.71 9.77 3.21
CA PHE A 301 18.00 10.43 3.04
C PHE A 301 18.74 9.86 1.83
N LEU A 302 19.38 10.74 1.07
CA LEU A 302 20.10 10.42 -0.14
C LEU A 302 21.55 10.05 0.19
N PRO A 303 22.06 8.90 -0.29
CA PRO A 303 23.49 8.71 -0.39
C PRO A 303 24.13 9.85 -1.22
N LYS A 304 25.31 10.33 -0.84
CA LYS A 304 25.98 11.44 -1.54
C LYS A 304 26.07 11.24 -3.05
N THR A 305 26.38 10.02 -3.49
CA THR A 305 26.43 9.66 -4.92
C THR A 305 25.09 9.92 -5.62
N VAL A 306 23.96 9.56 -4.97
CA VAL A 306 22.62 9.76 -5.53
C VAL A 306 22.29 11.26 -5.59
N ALA A 307 22.60 12.02 -4.53
CA ALA A 307 22.37 13.46 -4.50
C ALA A 307 23.14 14.19 -5.61
N LEU A 308 24.42 13.82 -5.82
CA LEU A 308 25.24 14.38 -6.91
C LEU A 308 24.73 13.99 -8.30
N ALA A 309 24.22 12.77 -8.48
CA ALA A 309 23.61 12.36 -9.74
C ALA A 309 22.33 13.17 -10.02
N LEU A 310 21.47 13.38 -9.01
CA LEU A 310 20.27 14.20 -9.14
C LEU A 310 20.58 15.66 -9.48
N ARG A 311 21.65 16.23 -8.90
CA ARG A 311 22.11 17.58 -9.26
C ARG A 311 22.47 17.69 -10.74
N LYS A 312 23.23 16.73 -11.28
CA LYS A 312 23.55 16.68 -12.71
C LYS A 312 22.32 16.58 -13.60
N VAL A 313 21.34 15.74 -13.19
CA VAL A 313 20.07 15.63 -13.93
C VAL A 313 19.33 16.97 -13.93
N LYS A 314 19.29 17.67 -12.79
CA LYS A 314 18.65 18.99 -12.69
C LYS A 314 19.30 20.01 -13.61
N GLU A 315 20.65 20.10 -13.58
CA GLU A 315 21.42 21.00 -14.44
C GLU A 315 21.16 20.71 -15.93
N SER A 316 21.12 19.43 -16.31
CA SER A 316 20.82 19.01 -17.68
C SER A 316 19.39 19.38 -18.11
N GLN A 317 18.40 19.15 -17.23
CA GLN A 317 17.01 19.52 -17.52
C GLN A 317 16.82 21.04 -17.60
N ASP A 318 17.49 21.81 -16.75
CA ASP A 318 17.40 23.28 -16.80
C ASP A 318 18.02 23.84 -18.10
N ALA A 319 19.11 23.22 -18.58
CA ALA A 319 19.69 23.58 -19.88
C ALA A 319 18.74 23.24 -21.04
N LEU A 320 18.09 22.06 -21.00
CA LEU A 320 17.09 21.67 -22.01
C LEU A 320 15.86 22.60 -21.99
N LYS A 321 15.38 23.01 -20.83
CA LYS A 321 14.28 24.00 -20.71
C LYS A 321 14.62 25.31 -21.38
N LEU A 322 15.85 25.80 -21.18
CA LEU A 322 16.32 27.02 -21.82
C LEU A 322 16.45 26.87 -23.34
N LEU A 323 16.88 25.70 -23.82
CA LEU A 323 17.05 25.42 -25.23
C LEU A 323 15.73 25.28 -25.99
N ILE A 324 14.78 24.53 -25.39
CA ILE A 324 13.49 24.17 -26.00
C ILE A 324 12.47 25.31 -25.83
N GLY A 325 12.56 26.06 -24.74
CA GLY A 325 11.66 27.18 -24.47
C GLY A 325 10.21 26.72 -24.22
N ASP A 326 9.25 27.41 -24.85
CA ASP A 326 7.81 27.18 -24.65
C ASP A 326 7.30 25.80 -25.08
N GLU A 327 8.06 25.07 -25.89
CA GLU A 327 7.70 23.69 -26.29
C GLU A 327 8.04 22.67 -25.21
N TYR A 328 8.80 23.04 -24.16
CA TYR A 328 9.11 22.15 -23.06
C TYR A 328 7.89 21.98 -22.13
N SER A 329 7.43 20.75 -22.00
CA SER A 329 6.30 20.40 -21.12
C SER A 329 6.77 20.30 -19.65
N ASP A 330 6.83 21.43 -18.92
CA ASP A 330 7.34 21.45 -17.55
C ASP A 330 6.30 20.97 -16.51
N PHE A 331 6.44 19.71 -16.10
CA PHE A 331 5.67 19.11 -15.00
C PHE A 331 6.49 19.00 -13.70
N ASN A 332 7.66 19.65 -13.64
CA ASN A 332 8.56 19.62 -12.48
C ASN A 332 9.04 18.20 -12.09
N LEU A 333 9.00 17.24 -13.00
CA LEU A 333 9.39 15.85 -12.74
C LEU A 333 10.92 15.69 -12.75
N VAL A 334 11.43 14.86 -11.83
CA VAL A 334 12.86 14.47 -11.77
C VAL A 334 13.20 13.54 -12.93
N ILE A 335 12.32 12.59 -13.24
CA ILE A 335 12.49 11.65 -14.34
C ILE A 335 11.52 12.06 -15.46
N ALA A 336 12.05 12.71 -16.47
CA ALA A 336 11.30 13.21 -17.62
C ALA A 336 12.07 12.98 -18.93
N HIS A 337 11.34 12.94 -20.03
CA HIS A 337 11.93 13.00 -21.38
C HIS A 337 12.59 14.37 -21.63
N ASP A 338 13.39 14.47 -22.68
CA ASP A 338 14.10 15.70 -23.05
C ASP A 338 13.13 16.88 -23.32
N ASP A 339 11.90 16.60 -23.69
CA ASP A 339 10.82 17.57 -23.88
C ASP A 339 9.95 17.79 -22.62
N GLY A 340 10.33 17.23 -21.49
CA GLY A 340 9.66 17.37 -20.20
C GLY A 340 8.49 16.41 -19.95
N ARG A 341 8.09 15.61 -20.95
CA ARG A 341 7.00 14.64 -20.78
C ARG A 341 7.37 13.54 -19.77
N PRO A 342 6.40 13.00 -19.02
CA PRO A 342 6.66 11.93 -18.04
C PRO A 342 7.04 10.61 -18.72
N TYR A 343 7.99 9.89 -18.13
CA TYR A 343 8.20 8.47 -18.41
C TYR A 343 7.10 7.61 -17.79
N GLU A 344 6.78 6.51 -18.46
CA GLU A 344 5.88 5.49 -17.91
C GLU A 344 6.67 4.25 -17.44
N GLU A 345 6.13 3.53 -16.45
CA GLU A 345 6.73 2.29 -15.91
C GLU A 345 7.14 1.29 -16.98
N ARG A 346 6.32 1.15 -18.06
CA ARG A 346 6.61 0.23 -19.16
C ARG A 346 7.89 0.59 -19.93
N GLN A 347 8.18 1.89 -20.07
CA GLN A 347 9.39 2.36 -20.76
C GLN A 347 10.62 2.02 -19.95
N ILE A 348 10.63 2.35 -18.65
CA ILE A 348 11.74 2.03 -17.74
C ILE A 348 11.94 0.51 -17.64
N SER A 349 10.86 -0.26 -17.53
CA SER A 349 10.94 -1.73 -17.50
C SER A 349 11.53 -2.31 -18.78
N LYS A 350 11.25 -1.70 -19.95
CA LYS A 350 11.85 -2.09 -21.23
C LYS A 350 13.34 -1.73 -21.28
N MET A 351 13.71 -0.53 -20.81
CA MET A 351 15.11 -0.10 -20.74
C MET A 351 15.93 -1.03 -19.84
N LEU A 352 15.40 -1.38 -18.66
CA LEU A 352 16.06 -2.34 -17.77
C LEU A 352 16.19 -3.72 -18.42
N LYS A 353 15.17 -4.21 -19.11
CA LYS A 353 15.23 -5.47 -19.82
C LYS A 353 16.30 -5.47 -20.92
N ASN A 354 16.40 -4.39 -21.69
CA ASN A 354 17.41 -4.25 -22.71
C ASN A 354 18.84 -4.25 -22.09
N LEU A 355 19.06 -3.54 -20.97
CA LEU A 355 20.32 -3.55 -20.23
C LEU A 355 20.70 -4.97 -19.76
N ILE A 356 19.72 -5.70 -19.22
CA ILE A 356 19.92 -7.09 -18.77
C ILE A 356 20.34 -8.00 -19.93
N GLU A 357 19.67 -7.88 -21.08
CA GLU A 357 19.98 -8.67 -22.28
C GLU A 357 21.31 -8.29 -22.90
N GLU A 358 21.65 -7.00 -22.95
CA GLU A 358 22.90 -6.48 -23.55
C GLU A 358 24.15 -6.91 -22.77
N PHE A 359 24.08 -6.90 -21.43
CA PHE A 359 25.24 -7.16 -20.56
C PHE A 359 25.19 -8.54 -19.88
N ASP A 360 24.30 -9.43 -20.30
CA ASP A 360 24.12 -10.78 -19.74
C ASP A 360 24.01 -10.75 -18.20
N LEU A 361 23.12 -9.91 -17.70
CA LEU A 361 22.84 -9.80 -16.27
C LEU A 361 21.72 -10.80 -15.88
N PRO A 362 21.69 -11.26 -14.62
CA PRO A 362 20.60 -12.12 -14.15
C PRO A 362 19.25 -11.43 -14.34
N PRO A 363 18.21 -12.14 -14.84
CA PRO A 363 16.92 -11.54 -15.15
C PRO A 363 16.17 -11.13 -13.89
N VAL A 364 15.87 -9.85 -13.77
CA VAL A 364 15.07 -9.28 -12.67
C VAL A 364 14.01 -8.33 -13.20
N VAL A 365 13.00 -8.06 -12.40
CA VAL A 365 12.03 -6.98 -12.68
C VAL A 365 12.41 -5.73 -11.88
N PHE A 366 11.98 -4.55 -12.33
CA PHE A 366 12.36 -3.29 -11.67
C PHE A 366 12.08 -3.28 -10.15
N HIS A 367 10.97 -3.88 -9.72
CA HIS A 367 10.63 -3.98 -8.29
C HIS A 367 11.63 -4.81 -7.46
N SER A 368 12.36 -5.74 -8.09
CA SER A 368 13.44 -6.50 -7.45
C SER A 368 14.60 -5.62 -6.98
N LEU A 369 14.85 -4.47 -7.63
CA LEU A 369 15.87 -3.51 -7.19
C LEU A 369 15.58 -2.95 -5.80
N ARG A 370 14.31 -2.69 -5.51
CA ARG A 370 13.89 -2.27 -4.18
C ARG A 370 14.06 -3.40 -3.15
N HIS A 371 13.84 -4.65 -3.51
CA HIS A 371 14.12 -5.80 -2.64
C HIS A 371 15.63 -5.94 -2.38
N CYS A 372 16.45 -5.77 -3.42
CA CYS A 372 17.91 -5.71 -3.30
C CYS A 372 18.34 -4.59 -2.31
N SER A 373 17.80 -3.38 -2.49
CA SER A 373 18.04 -2.24 -1.60
C SER A 373 17.68 -2.56 -0.13
N ALA A 374 16.50 -3.12 0.12
CA ALA A 374 16.07 -3.46 1.48
C ALA A 374 16.99 -4.50 2.14
N SER A 375 17.38 -5.54 1.39
CA SER A 375 18.31 -6.58 1.87
C SER A 375 19.69 -6.00 2.16
N LEU A 376 20.21 -5.16 1.26
CA LEU A 376 21.51 -4.49 1.43
C LEU A 376 21.52 -3.56 2.65
N LYS A 377 20.47 -2.73 2.81
CA LYS A 377 20.34 -1.84 3.97
C LYS A 377 20.24 -2.61 5.29
N LEU A 378 19.54 -3.74 5.33
CA LEU A 378 19.51 -4.60 6.50
C LEU A 378 20.89 -5.16 6.84
N GLN A 379 21.63 -5.59 5.83
CA GLN A 379 22.98 -6.13 5.99
C GLN A 379 23.95 -5.05 6.49
N ILE A 380 23.99 -3.87 5.87
CA ILE A 380 24.83 -2.73 6.26
C ILE A 380 24.42 -2.21 7.65
N GLY A 381 23.14 -2.09 7.92
CA GLY A 381 22.58 -1.58 9.16
C GLY A 381 22.57 -2.58 10.33
N GLY A 382 23.25 -3.73 10.20
CA GLY A 382 23.33 -4.73 11.27
C GLY A 382 21.97 -5.29 11.71
N GLY A 383 21.00 -5.38 10.78
CA GLY A 383 19.66 -5.93 11.07
C GLY A 383 18.67 -4.89 11.63
N ASN A 384 18.94 -3.60 11.51
CA ASN A 384 18.01 -2.55 11.97
C ASN A 384 16.75 -2.48 11.10
N ILE A 385 15.78 -3.38 11.39
CA ILE A 385 14.50 -3.50 10.68
C ILE A 385 13.71 -2.19 10.70
N LYS A 386 13.76 -1.43 11.80
CA LYS A 386 12.99 -0.18 11.93
C LYS A 386 13.49 0.92 10.99
N ALA A 387 14.80 1.08 10.85
CA ALA A 387 15.37 2.03 9.90
C ALA A 387 15.01 1.66 8.45
N VAL A 388 15.16 0.38 8.09
CA VAL A 388 14.80 -0.10 6.75
C VAL A 388 13.29 -0.01 6.48
N GLN A 389 12.45 -0.26 7.50
CA GLN A 389 11.01 -0.07 7.40
C GLN A 389 10.66 1.40 7.13
N GLY A 390 11.33 2.35 7.79
CA GLY A 390 11.18 3.79 7.55
C GLY A 390 11.48 4.14 6.09
N ASP A 391 12.64 3.74 5.58
CA ASP A 391 13.05 4.02 4.19
C ASP A 391 12.14 3.35 3.14
N THR A 392 11.75 2.11 3.40
CA THR A 392 10.88 1.39 2.46
C THR A 392 9.41 1.79 2.55
N GLY A 393 8.94 2.39 3.64
CA GLY A 393 7.52 2.71 3.85
C GLY A 393 6.64 1.46 3.85
N HIS A 394 7.10 0.35 4.44
CA HIS A 394 6.29 -0.84 4.65
C HIS A 394 5.45 -0.67 5.92
N ALA A 395 4.12 -0.79 5.79
CA ALA A 395 3.21 -0.68 6.94
C ALA A 395 3.42 -1.77 8.00
N GLN A 396 3.91 -2.96 7.58
CA GLN A 396 4.18 -4.09 8.47
C GLN A 396 5.65 -4.50 8.40
N SER A 397 6.29 -4.65 9.56
CA SER A 397 7.68 -5.13 9.69
C SER A 397 7.86 -6.53 9.09
N ARG A 398 6.82 -7.38 9.12
CA ARG A 398 6.82 -8.71 8.52
C ARG A 398 7.22 -8.70 7.04
N MET A 399 6.81 -7.68 6.27
CA MET A 399 7.21 -7.54 4.88
C MET A 399 8.72 -7.32 4.69
N VAL A 400 9.38 -6.73 5.70
CA VAL A 400 10.84 -6.57 5.71
C VAL A 400 11.51 -7.86 6.19
N THR A 401 10.95 -8.52 7.21
CA THR A 401 11.51 -9.77 7.77
C THR A 401 11.33 -10.96 6.83
N ASP A 402 10.23 -11.07 6.09
CA ASP A 402 10.02 -12.14 5.10
C ASP A 402 11.04 -12.07 3.94
N LEU A 403 11.51 -10.86 3.58
CA LEU A 403 12.64 -10.67 2.65
C LEU A 403 13.97 -11.19 3.23
N TYR A 404 14.10 -11.18 4.56
CA TYR A 404 15.30 -11.61 5.29
C TYR A 404 15.23 -13.08 5.74
N ALA A 405 14.17 -13.82 5.39
CA ALA A 405 13.96 -15.21 5.80
C ALA A 405 15.05 -16.20 5.32
N HIS A 406 15.88 -15.78 4.38
CA HIS A 406 17.12 -16.50 4.04
C HIS A 406 18.25 -16.04 4.97
N ILE A 407 18.26 -16.56 6.21
CA ILE A 407 19.36 -16.35 7.16
C ILE A 407 20.66 -16.79 6.48
N ASN A 408 21.47 -15.81 6.07
CA ASN A 408 22.78 -16.08 5.52
C ASN A 408 23.68 -16.60 6.65
N HIS A 409 24.31 -17.77 6.46
CA HIS A 409 25.27 -18.31 7.43
C HIS A 409 26.36 -17.29 7.81
N GLY A 410 26.79 -16.44 6.86
CA GLY A 410 27.74 -15.37 7.10
C GLY A 410 27.27 -14.33 8.13
N ASP A 411 25.96 -14.02 8.18
CA ASP A 411 25.41 -13.07 9.18
C ASP A 411 25.43 -13.67 10.59
N ARG A 412 25.16 -14.97 10.69
CA ARG A 412 25.23 -15.70 11.98
C ARG A 412 26.67 -15.79 12.48
N ILE A 413 27.64 -16.01 11.60
CA ILE A 413 29.07 -16.02 11.94
C ILE A 413 29.50 -14.62 12.41
N ARG A 414 29.15 -13.56 11.69
CA ARG A 414 29.45 -12.17 12.09
C ARG A 414 28.83 -11.81 13.44
N LEU A 415 27.59 -12.24 13.70
CA LEU A 415 26.94 -12.00 14.98
C LEU A 415 27.69 -12.70 16.12
N ALA A 416 28.10 -13.96 15.94
CA ALA A 416 28.89 -14.69 16.91
C ALA A 416 30.25 -14.02 17.18
N GLN A 417 30.95 -13.59 16.12
CA GLN A 417 32.21 -12.86 16.23
C GLN A 417 32.04 -11.50 16.94
N LYS A 418 30.94 -10.81 16.66
CA LYS A 418 30.61 -9.55 17.32
C LYS A 418 30.28 -9.74 18.80
N MET A 419 29.56 -10.81 19.16
CA MET A 419 29.32 -11.15 20.55
C MET A 419 30.64 -11.48 21.29
N ASP A 420 31.55 -12.21 20.63
CA ASP A 420 32.84 -12.50 21.22
C ASP A 420 33.61 -11.19 21.49
N LYS A 421 33.69 -10.31 20.50
CA LYS A 421 34.43 -9.04 20.59
C LYS A 421 33.78 -8.05 21.56
N ASP A 422 32.48 -7.77 21.43
CA ASP A 422 31.82 -6.65 22.11
C ASP A 422 31.35 -7.03 23.52
N PHE A 423 31.17 -8.32 23.81
CA PHE A 423 30.70 -8.80 25.10
C PHE A 423 31.75 -9.60 25.85
N PHE A 424 32.23 -10.72 25.29
CA PHE A 424 33.11 -11.63 26.04
C PHE A 424 34.53 -11.07 26.23
N GLN A 425 35.10 -10.40 25.19
CA GLN A 425 36.45 -9.82 25.33
C GLN A 425 36.49 -8.63 26.28
N ASN A 426 35.42 -7.83 26.34
CA ASN A 426 35.32 -6.74 27.30
C ASN A 426 35.23 -7.28 28.77
N CYS A 427 34.47 -8.35 28.97
CA CYS A 427 34.41 -9.00 30.31
C CYS A 427 35.77 -9.59 30.75
N THR A 428 36.58 -10.10 29.80
CA THR A 428 37.92 -10.64 30.12
C THR A 428 38.95 -9.54 30.26
N ALA A 429 38.81 -8.40 29.58
CA ALA A 429 39.70 -7.25 29.72
C ALA A 429 39.55 -6.58 31.10
N GLU A 430 38.29 -6.40 31.57
CA GLU A 430 38.04 -5.88 32.93
C GLU A 430 38.62 -6.78 34.04
N LYS A 431 38.48 -8.12 33.91
CA LYS A 431 39.10 -9.05 34.84
C LYS A 431 40.64 -9.03 34.82
N LYS A 432 41.24 -8.86 33.64
CA LYS A 432 42.71 -8.73 33.52
C LYS A 432 43.22 -7.42 34.12
N ASN A 433 42.49 -6.32 33.90
CA ASN A 433 42.86 -5.03 34.48
C ASN A 433 42.70 -5.05 36.00
N ALA A 434 41.60 -5.60 36.56
CA ALA A 434 41.41 -5.74 37.99
C ALA A 434 42.48 -6.63 38.65
N ALA A 435 42.86 -7.74 38.02
CA ALA A 435 43.94 -8.62 38.50
C ALA A 435 45.33 -7.96 38.40
N ALA A 436 45.57 -7.12 37.40
CA ALA A 436 46.81 -6.36 37.26
C ALA A 436 46.90 -5.23 38.29
N ASP A 437 45.79 -4.53 38.54
CA ASP A 437 45.69 -3.49 39.55
C ASP A 437 45.84 -4.05 40.98
N GLU A 438 45.27 -5.22 41.30
CA GLU A 438 45.44 -5.93 42.53
C GLU A 438 46.90 -6.41 42.74
N ALA A 439 47.57 -6.89 41.69
CA ALA A 439 48.95 -7.30 41.72
C ALA A 439 49.90 -6.11 41.93
N GLU A 440 49.64 -4.98 41.29
CA GLU A 440 50.39 -3.74 41.47
C GLU A 440 50.20 -3.17 42.87
N LEU A 441 48.98 -3.17 43.39
CA LEU A 441 48.69 -2.74 44.77
C LEU A 441 49.38 -3.65 45.79
N ALA A 442 49.36 -4.98 45.58
CA ALA A 442 50.06 -5.92 46.43
C ALA A 442 51.58 -5.70 46.40
N TYR A 443 52.16 -5.42 45.22
CA TYR A 443 53.57 -5.12 45.06
C TYR A 443 53.97 -3.83 45.77
N GLN A 444 53.17 -2.77 45.67
CA GLN A 444 53.39 -1.51 46.41
C GLN A 444 53.28 -1.68 47.92
N LEU A 445 52.31 -2.49 48.42
CA LEU A 445 52.20 -2.82 49.83
C LEU A 445 53.40 -3.59 50.39
N LEU A 446 53.96 -4.52 49.61
CA LEU A 446 55.18 -5.25 50.00
C LEU A 446 56.44 -4.39 50.00
N GLN A 447 56.55 -3.46 49.03
CA GLN A 447 57.68 -2.49 49.03
C GLN A 447 57.65 -1.53 50.21
N ASN A 448 56.46 -1.09 50.61
CA ASN A 448 56.29 -0.14 51.71
C ASN A 448 56.33 -0.80 53.11
N ASN A 449 56.29 -2.13 53.19
CA ASN A 449 56.33 -2.88 54.48
C ASN A 449 57.30 -4.06 54.40
N PRO A 450 58.62 -3.83 54.48
CA PRO A 450 59.63 -4.86 54.30
C PRO A 450 59.53 -6.03 55.31
N ASP A 451 58.94 -5.81 56.45
CA ASP A 451 58.78 -6.84 57.51
C ASP A 451 57.61 -7.84 57.11
N ILE A 452 56.60 -7.37 56.44
CA ILE A 452 55.52 -8.21 55.91
C ILE A 452 56.06 -9.06 54.74
N ALA A 453 56.93 -8.48 53.91
CA ALA A 453 57.56 -9.21 52.82
C ALA A 453 58.46 -10.35 53.35
N LYS A 454 59.23 -10.13 54.41
CA LYS A 454 60.04 -11.18 55.02
C LYS A 454 59.22 -12.30 55.65
N LEU A 455 58.08 -11.99 56.30
CA LEU A 455 57.16 -12.97 56.87
C LEU A 455 56.49 -13.83 55.75
N LEU A 456 56.13 -13.25 54.66
CA LEU A 456 55.55 -13.97 53.50
C LEU A 456 56.55 -14.90 52.84
N ILE A 457 57.79 -14.44 52.65
CA ILE A 457 58.87 -15.26 52.09
C ILE A 457 59.19 -16.44 53.02
N ALA A 458 59.23 -16.18 54.36
CA ALA A 458 59.44 -17.28 55.31
C ALA A 458 58.28 -18.28 55.37
N ALA A 459 57.05 -17.83 55.16
CA ALA A 459 55.88 -18.72 55.06
C ALA A 459 55.88 -19.59 53.77
N MET A 460 56.30 -19.01 52.62
CA MET A 460 56.41 -19.71 51.33
C MET A 460 57.58 -20.72 51.30
N GLN A 461 58.60 -20.57 52.14
CA GLN A 461 59.71 -21.52 52.26
C GLN A 461 59.40 -22.70 53.19
N LYS A 462 58.26 -22.69 53.89
CA LYS A 462 57.80 -23.75 54.79
C LYS A 462 56.76 -24.70 54.20
N ASN A 463 56.30 -24.43 53.01
CA ASN A 463 55.46 -25.33 52.18
C ASN A 463 56.31 -25.90 51.04
#